data_b7093e39da7ce534e97bfc4eee5d7f47
#
_entry.id   b7093e39da7ce534e97bfc4eee5d7f47
#
_cell.length_a   1.000
_cell.length_b   1.000
_cell.length_c   1.000
_cell.angle_alpha   90.00
_cell.angle_beta   90.00
_cell.angle_gamma   90.00
#
_symmetry.space_group_name_H-M   'P 1'
#
loop_
_entity.id
_entity.type
_entity.pdbx_description
1 polymer ?
#
loop_
_entity_poly.entity_id
_entity_poly.type
_entity_poly.pdbx_seq_one_letter_code
_entity_poly.pdbx_strand_id
1 'polypeptide(L)'
;FSMNWETKVTKIFNIKYPIVQGGLAHLAYADLAAAVSEAGGLGQVTAMSLPNPEALRKEIQKVRKLTDKPFGVNFAIGQHNRSYEEMVKVAIEEKVPAVSITGGNPEPTIYMVKEHGIKILVLVAARRQAEKAEELGADAVMVVGQEGGGHIGRSDAGTFVLAPQIIDHVSIPVLASGGIVDGRGLMA
;
A
#
# COMPACT_ATOMS: atom_id res chain seq x y z
N PHE A 1 21.47 17.50 14.23
CA PHE A 1 21.12 17.23 12.83
C PHE A 1 19.64 16.90 12.76
N SER A 2 18.80 17.77 12.18
CA SER A 2 17.42 17.40 11.86
C SER A 2 17.44 16.59 10.56
N MET A 3 16.95 15.37 10.62
CA MET A 3 16.83 14.52 9.44
C MET A 3 15.71 15.07 8.54
N ASN A 4 16.01 15.29 7.26
CA ASN A 4 15.00 15.67 6.29
C ASN A 4 14.28 14.40 5.80
N TRP A 5 13.01 14.25 6.17
CA TRP A 5 12.17 13.12 5.76
C TRP A 5 11.43 13.34 4.43
N GLU A 6 11.68 14.46 3.76
CA GLU A 6 11.05 14.75 2.47
C GLU A 6 11.57 13.83 1.38
N THR A 7 10.70 13.03 0.80
CA THR A 7 10.99 12.07 -0.26
C THR A 7 9.92 12.15 -1.36
N LYS A 8 10.11 11.45 -2.48
CA LYS A 8 9.05 11.30 -3.49
C LYS A 8 7.79 10.65 -2.87
N VAL A 9 7.95 9.67 -1.98
CA VAL A 9 6.85 9.01 -1.27
C VAL A 9 6.04 9.98 -0.43
N THR A 10 6.71 10.81 0.39
CA THR A 10 6.01 11.76 1.24
C THR A 10 5.23 12.80 0.44
N LYS A 11 5.76 13.21 -0.71
CA LYS A 11 5.08 14.15 -1.63
C LYS A 11 3.87 13.52 -2.31
N ILE A 12 4.02 12.29 -2.83
CA ILE A 12 2.95 11.58 -3.55
C ILE A 12 1.74 11.32 -2.63
N PHE A 13 2.00 10.82 -1.43
CA PHE A 13 0.96 10.43 -0.48
C PHE A 13 0.57 11.53 0.52
N ASN A 14 1.24 12.69 0.45
CA ASN A 14 1.03 13.82 1.36
C ASN A 14 1.16 13.42 2.85
N ILE A 15 2.23 12.70 3.17
CA ILE A 15 2.55 12.20 4.51
C ILE A 15 3.87 12.81 5.02
N LYS A 16 4.04 12.84 6.33
CA LYS A 16 5.21 13.45 6.99
C LYS A 16 6.45 12.56 6.89
N TYR A 17 6.28 11.26 7.08
CA TYR A 17 7.36 10.28 7.06
C TYR A 17 7.15 9.28 5.94
N PRO A 18 8.21 8.80 5.25
CA PRO A 18 8.08 7.82 4.17
C PRO A 18 7.82 6.41 4.72
N ILE A 19 6.82 6.29 5.58
CA ILE A 19 6.44 5.06 6.28
C ILE A 19 5.00 4.73 5.91
N VAL A 20 4.80 3.51 5.40
CA VAL A 20 3.49 3.01 5.01
C VAL A 20 3.20 1.73 5.79
N GLN A 21 2.08 1.70 6.49
CA GLN A 21 1.59 0.49 7.12
C GLN A 21 0.94 -0.39 6.06
N GLY A 22 1.41 -1.62 5.92
CA GLY A 22 0.86 -2.60 4.99
C GLY A 22 -0.54 -3.08 5.38
N GLY A 23 -1.19 -3.78 4.46
CA GLY A 23 -2.42 -4.50 4.78
C GLY A 23 -2.15 -5.64 5.75
N LEU A 24 -2.94 -5.74 6.80
CA LEU A 24 -2.86 -6.78 7.82
C LEU A 24 -4.26 -7.40 7.98
N ALA A 25 -4.43 -8.62 7.49
CA ALA A 25 -5.73 -9.32 7.56
C ALA A 25 -6.24 -9.38 9.01
N HIS A 26 -7.48 -9.00 9.19
CA HIS A 26 -8.18 -8.96 10.49
C HIS A 26 -7.57 -8.04 11.56
N LEU A 27 -6.58 -7.21 11.24
CA LEU A 27 -5.93 -6.28 12.15
C LEU A 27 -5.96 -4.82 11.67
N ALA A 28 -5.71 -4.59 10.39
CA ALA A 28 -5.65 -3.25 9.83
C ALA A 28 -7.05 -2.71 9.53
N TYR A 29 -7.68 -2.18 10.53
CA TYR A 29 -8.96 -1.47 10.47
C TYR A 29 -8.79 0.00 10.84
N ALA A 30 -9.89 0.72 10.98
CA ALA A 30 -9.90 2.17 11.14
C ALA A 30 -9.02 2.68 12.28
N ASP A 31 -9.02 2.02 13.43
CA ASP A 31 -8.28 2.48 14.60
C ASP A 31 -6.76 2.46 14.36
N LEU A 32 -6.24 1.37 13.78
CA LEU A 32 -4.82 1.26 13.43
C LEU A 32 -4.46 2.21 12.28
N ALA A 33 -5.27 2.24 11.22
CA ALA A 33 -5.02 3.11 10.08
C ALA A 33 -4.98 4.59 10.49
N ALA A 34 -5.92 5.04 11.31
CA ALA A 34 -5.95 6.40 11.83
C ALA A 34 -4.73 6.71 12.71
N ALA A 35 -4.36 5.80 13.61
CA ALA A 35 -3.21 6.00 14.50
C ALA A 35 -1.89 6.16 13.71
N VAL A 36 -1.68 5.35 12.68
CA VAL A 36 -0.50 5.47 11.80
C VAL A 36 -0.52 6.78 11.04
N SER A 37 -1.67 7.17 10.49
CA SER A 37 -1.82 8.44 9.76
C SER A 37 -1.59 9.65 10.67
N GLU A 38 -2.12 9.65 11.89
CA GLU A 38 -1.87 10.69 12.90
C GLU A 38 -0.39 10.78 13.27
N ALA A 39 0.32 9.66 13.32
CA ALA A 39 1.77 9.63 13.56
C ALA A 39 2.59 10.18 12.36
N GLY A 40 1.95 10.42 11.22
CA GLY A 40 2.58 11.02 10.02
C GLY A 40 3.00 10.03 8.95
N GLY A 41 2.61 8.75 9.06
CA GLY A 41 2.73 7.75 7.99
C GLY A 41 1.48 7.63 7.14
N LEU A 42 1.40 6.61 6.29
CA LEU A 42 0.19 6.21 5.59
C LEU A 42 -0.40 4.97 6.24
N GLY A 43 -1.45 5.14 7.03
CA GLY A 43 -2.24 4.03 7.55
C GLY A 43 -3.17 3.46 6.48
N GLN A 44 -3.49 2.16 6.55
CA GLN A 44 -4.34 1.52 5.55
C GLN A 44 -5.37 0.59 6.19
N VAL A 45 -6.61 0.62 5.67
CA VAL A 45 -7.67 -0.34 5.99
C VAL A 45 -7.56 -1.53 5.04
N THR A 46 -7.58 -2.76 5.57
CA THR A 46 -7.57 -3.99 4.76
C THR A 46 -9.00 -4.36 4.34
N ALA A 47 -9.36 -4.06 3.08
CA ALA A 47 -10.71 -4.22 2.57
C ALA A 47 -11.19 -5.67 2.55
N MET A 48 -10.33 -6.60 2.10
CA MET A 48 -10.76 -7.99 1.85
C MET A 48 -10.98 -8.82 3.12
N SER A 49 -10.61 -8.30 4.29
CA SER A 49 -10.97 -8.87 5.60
C SER A 49 -12.38 -8.51 6.05
N LEU A 50 -13.01 -7.54 5.40
CA LEU A 50 -14.36 -7.09 5.72
C LEU A 50 -15.40 -7.93 4.97
N PRO A 51 -16.60 -8.13 5.55
CA PRO A 51 -17.58 -9.08 5.00
C PRO A 51 -18.23 -8.60 3.69
N ASN A 52 -18.34 -7.29 3.47
CA ASN A 52 -19.06 -6.72 2.32
C ASN A 52 -18.68 -5.24 2.09
N PRO A 53 -19.09 -4.64 0.95
CA PRO A 53 -18.83 -3.25 0.62
C PRO A 53 -19.33 -2.23 1.65
N GLU A 54 -20.48 -2.47 2.27
CA GLU A 54 -21.02 -1.57 3.27
C GLU A 54 -20.17 -1.54 4.55
N ALA A 55 -19.60 -2.69 4.94
CA ALA A 55 -18.66 -2.75 6.06
C ALA A 55 -17.38 -1.94 5.76
N LEU A 56 -16.87 -2.01 4.52
CA LEU A 56 -15.74 -1.18 4.09
C LEU A 56 -16.08 0.31 4.14
N ARG A 57 -17.26 0.69 3.67
CA ARG A 57 -17.73 2.08 3.74
C ARG A 57 -17.74 2.60 5.17
N LYS A 58 -18.27 1.82 6.11
CA LYS A 58 -18.29 2.17 7.54
C LYS A 58 -16.89 2.32 8.12
N GLU A 59 -15.95 1.43 7.75
CA GLU A 59 -14.56 1.55 8.18
C GLU A 59 -13.89 2.80 7.64
N ILE A 60 -14.06 3.13 6.36
CA ILE A 60 -13.54 4.37 5.76
C ILE A 60 -14.12 5.60 6.48
N GLN A 61 -15.42 5.63 6.72
CA GLN A 61 -16.06 6.73 7.45
C GLN A 61 -15.60 6.82 8.91
N LYS A 62 -15.27 5.68 9.54
CA LYS A 62 -14.69 5.65 10.87
C LYS A 62 -13.27 6.25 10.87
N VAL A 63 -12.42 5.92 9.87
CA VAL A 63 -11.11 6.56 9.73
C VAL A 63 -11.25 8.08 9.70
N ARG A 64 -12.15 8.61 8.87
CA ARG A 64 -12.38 10.06 8.71
C ARG A 64 -12.89 10.75 9.97
N LYS A 65 -13.54 10.03 10.87
CA LYS A 65 -13.91 10.57 12.19
C LYS A 65 -12.75 10.60 13.17
N LEU A 66 -11.74 9.76 12.96
CA LEU A 66 -10.58 9.62 13.84
C LEU A 66 -9.40 10.49 13.39
N THR A 67 -9.30 10.81 12.11
CA THR A 67 -8.18 11.59 11.56
C THR A 67 -8.58 12.40 10.32
N ASP A 68 -7.96 13.55 10.12
CA ASP A 68 -8.00 14.34 8.88
C ASP A 68 -6.80 14.05 7.96
N LYS A 69 -5.88 13.18 8.39
CA LYS A 69 -4.66 12.83 7.65
C LYS A 69 -4.94 11.84 6.52
N PRO A 70 -4.07 11.80 5.48
CA PRO A 70 -4.18 10.82 4.42
C PRO A 70 -4.12 9.39 4.94
N PHE A 71 -4.93 8.53 4.35
CA PHE A 71 -4.93 7.09 4.59
C PHE A 71 -5.18 6.34 3.28
N GLY A 72 -4.97 5.04 3.29
CA GLY A 72 -5.22 4.17 2.15
C GLY A 72 -6.18 3.03 2.45
N VAL A 73 -6.55 2.33 1.39
CA VAL A 73 -7.29 1.07 1.46
C VAL A 73 -6.49 -0.01 0.73
N ASN A 74 -6.26 -1.13 1.40
CA ASN A 74 -5.55 -2.27 0.83
C ASN A 74 -6.51 -3.29 0.23
N PHE A 75 -6.23 -3.72 -0.98
CA PHE A 75 -6.93 -4.78 -1.69
C PHE A 75 -6.00 -5.97 -1.93
N ALA A 76 -6.24 -7.07 -1.22
CA ALA A 76 -5.59 -8.36 -1.46
C ALA A 76 -6.41 -9.14 -2.49
N ILE A 77 -6.00 -9.09 -3.77
CA ILE A 77 -6.83 -9.56 -4.91
C ILE A 77 -6.55 -10.99 -5.36
N GLY A 78 -5.53 -11.64 -4.84
CA GLY A 78 -5.06 -12.94 -5.35
C GLY A 78 -5.63 -14.19 -4.69
N GLN A 79 -6.39 -14.09 -3.60
CA GLN A 79 -6.72 -15.26 -2.77
C GLN A 79 -8.21 -15.48 -2.50
N HIS A 80 -9.10 -14.64 -2.99
CA HIS A 80 -10.51 -14.75 -2.66
C HIS A 80 -11.35 -15.05 -3.91
N ASN A 81 -12.19 -16.09 -3.83
CA ASN A 81 -13.29 -16.33 -4.77
C ASN A 81 -14.39 -15.26 -4.68
N ARG A 82 -14.11 -14.13 -4.01
CA ARG A 82 -15.04 -13.00 -3.88
C ARG A 82 -14.65 -11.92 -4.88
N SER A 83 -15.64 -11.39 -5.54
CA SER A 83 -15.50 -10.17 -6.34
C SER A 83 -14.97 -9.03 -5.44
N TYR A 84 -13.82 -8.48 -5.78
CA TYR A 84 -13.24 -7.33 -5.10
C TYR A 84 -13.67 -6.01 -5.76
N GLU A 85 -14.25 -6.06 -6.95
CA GLU A 85 -14.62 -4.88 -7.73
C GLU A 85 -15.63 -3.99 -6.99
N GLU A 86 -16.60 -4.59 -6.31
CA GLU A 86 -17.57 -3.83 -5.50
C GLU A 86 -16.89 -3.12 -4.31
N MET A 87 -15.86 -3.74 -3.74
CA MET A 87 -15.06 -3.11 -2.70
C MET A 87 -14.23 -1.93 -3.25
N VAL A 88 -13.66 -2.08 -4.45
CA VAL A 88 -12.92 -1.00 -5.13
C VAL A 88 -13.85 0.16 -5.46
N LYS A 89 -15.08 -0.10 -5.91
CA LYS A 89 -16.10 0.95 -6.14
C LYS A 89 -16.36 1.78 -4.90
N VAL A 90 -16.46 1.15 -3.72
CA VAL A 90 -16.60 1.88 -2.45
C VAL A 90 -15.44 2.82 -2.21
N ALA A 91 -14.20 2.38 -2.42
CA ALA A 91 -13.03 3.24 -2.25
C ALA A 91 -13.06 4.45 -3.21
N ILE A 92 -13.53 4.24 -4.45
CA ILE A 92 -13.72 5.32 -5.43
C ILE A 92 -14.82 6.29 -5.00
N GLU A 93 -16.00 5.79 -4.64
CA GLU A 93 -17.15 6.60 -4.19
C GLU A 93 -16.81 7.41 -2.95
N GLU A 94 -16.11 6.81 -2.01
CA GLU A 94 -15.60 7.47 -0.80
C GLU A 94 -14.37 8.35 -1.08
N LYS A 95 -13.85 8.40 -2.31
CA LYS A 95 -12.70 9.25 -2.68
C LYS A 95 -11.53 9.08 -1.70
N VAL A 96 -11.12 7.84 -1.46
CA VAL A 96 -9.98 7.57 -0.58
C VAL A 96 -8.70 8.16 -1.19
N PRO A 97 -7.76 8.69 -0.38
CA PRO A 97 -6.54 9.29 -0.90
C PRO A 97 -5.64 8.33 -1.66
N ALA A 98 -5.58 7.07 -1.20
CA ALA A 98 -4.70 6.05 -1.77
C ALA A 98 -5.31 4.65 -1.71
N VAL A 99 -4.85 3.80 -2.63
CA VAL A 99 -5.10 2.36 -2.59
C VAL A 99 -3.78 1.61 -2.70
N SER A 100 -3.69 0.46 -2.04
CA SER A 100 -2.62 -0.49 -2.29
C SER A 100 -3.19 -1.82 -2.79
N ILE A 101 -2.48 -2.44 -3.72
CA ILE A 101 -2.89 -3.69 -4.37
C ILE A 101 -1.85 -4.75 -4.05
N THR A 102 -2.29 -5.85 -3.45
CA THR A 102 -1.43 -6.97 -3.06
C THR A 102 -1.93 -8.28 -3.65
N GLY A 103 -1.01 -9.07 -4.18
CA GLY A 103 -1.32 -10.35 -4.84
C GLY A 103 -1.99 -10.18 -6.20
N GLY A 104 -2.22 -11.28 -6.91
CA GLY A 104 -2.96 -11.33 -8.17
C GLY A 104 -2.43 -10.45 -9.30
N ASN A 105 -3.31 -10.14 -10.25
CA ASN A 105 -3.06 -9.20 -11.33
C ASN A 105 -3.60 -7.81 -10.96
N PRO A 106 -2.73 -6.78 -10.77
CA PRO A 106 -3.17 -5.45 -10.36
C PRO A 106 -3.87 -4.65 -11.46
N GLU A 107 -3.75 -5.05 -12.73
CA GLU A 107 -4.18 -4.29 -13.90
C GLU A 107 -5.65 -3.87 -13.86
N PRO A 108 -6.63 -4.77 -13.58
CA PRO A 108 -8.03 -4.35 -13.53
C PRO A 108 -8.30 -3.30 -12.45
N THR A 109 -7.71 -3.47 -11.27
CA THR A 109 -7.87 -2.50 -10.17
C THR A 109 -7.25 -1.15 -10.50
N ILE A 110 -6.05 -1.14 -11.11
CA ILE A 110 -5.39 0.09 -11.55
C ILE A 110 -6.30 0.85 -12.52
N TYR A 111 -6.85 0.18 -13.53
CA TYR A 111 -7.75 0.82 -14.49
C TYR A 111 -9.03 1.36 -13.87
N MET A 112 -9.55 0.72 -12.81
CA MET A 112 -10.72 1.24 -12.10
C MET A 112 -10.44 2.54 -11.36
N VAL A 113 -9.24 2.69 -10.76
CA VAL A 113 -8.97 3.79 -9.80
C VAL A 113 -8.18 4.96 -10.38
N LYS A 114 -7.36 4.76 -11.41
CA LYS A 114 -6.41 5.76 -11.91
C LYS A 114 -7.07 7.06 -12.40
N GLU A 115 -8.29 7.00 -12.95
CA GLU A 115 -9.02 8.16 -13.46
C GLU A 115 -9.69 8.99 -12.35
N HIS A 116 -9.61 8.53 -11.11
CA HIS A 116 -10.28 9.16 -9.97
C HIS A 116 -9.34 9.96 -9.07
N GLY A 117 -8.08 10.17 -9.48
CA GLY A 117 -7.09 10.91 -8.70
C GLY A 117 -6.59 10.18 -7.43
N ILE A 118 -6.93 8.90 -7.28
CA ILE A 118 -6.51 8.05 -6.16
C ILE A 118 -5.06 7.59 -6.41
N LYS A 119 -4.20 7.72 -5.42
CA LYS A 119 -2.81 7.26 -5.51
C LYS A 119 -2.73 5.74 -5.41
N ILE A 120 -1.88 5.15 -6.24
CA ILE A 120 -1.80 3.70 -6.43
C ILE A 120 -0.44 3.18 -6.00
N LEU A 121 -0.43 2.27 -5.02
CA LEU A 121 0.73 1.54 -4.53
C LEU A 121 0.56 0.05 -4.85
N VAL A 122 1.53 -0.57 -5.53
CA VAL A 122 1.47 -1.99 -5.89
C VAL A 122 2.55 -2.78 -5.17
N LEU A 123 2.17 -3.86 -4.50
CA LEU A 123 3.12 -4.81 -3.91
C LEU A 123 3.74 -5.68 -5.01
N VAL A 124 5.06 -5.72 -5.04
CA VAL A 124 5.83 -6.50 -6.01
C VAL A 124 6.91 -7.33 -5.31
N ALA A 125 7.23 -8.48 -5.88
CA ALA A 125 8.27 -9.39 -5.39
C ALA A 125 9.29 -9.74 -6.48
N ALA A 126 9.23 -9.07 -7.63
CA ALA A 126 10.15 -9.27 -8.75
C ALA A 126 10.21 -8.02 -9.63
N ARG A 127 11.36 -7.81 -10.29
CA ARG A 127 11.61 -6.71 -11.22
C ARG A 127 10.49 -6.58 -12.27
N ARG A 128 10.15 -7.66 -12.97
CA ARG A 128 9.11 -7.65 -14.01
C ARG A 128 7.76 -7.16 -13.51
N GLN A 129 7.42 -7.45 -12.25
CA GLN A 129 6.17 -6.97 -11.65
C GLN A 129 6.22 -5.46 -11.41
N ALA A 130 7.37 -4.93 -11.00
CA ALA A 130 7.57 -3.50 -10.77
C ALA A 130 7.51 -2.70 -12.08
N GLU A 131 8.22 -3.18 -13.11
CA GLU A 131 8.18 -2.60 -14.47
C GLU A 131 6.73 -2.57 -14.99
N LYS A 132 6.00 -3.68 -14.83
CA LYS A 132 4.60 -3.76 -15.27
C LYS A 132 3.66 -2.84 -14.47
N ALA A 133 3.87 -2.72 -13.16
CA ALA A 133 3.09 -1.80 -12.33
C ALA A 133 3.30 -0.34 -12.76
N GLU A 134 4.55 0.06 -13.05
CA GLU A 134 4.88 1.38 -13.58
C GLU A 134 4.22 1.64 -14.94
N GLU A 135 4.31 0.70 -15.89
CA GLU A 135 3.65 0.79 -17.19
C GLU A 135 2.12 0.99 -17.08
N LEU A 136 1.49 0.34 -16.12
CA LEU A 136 0.05 0.44 -15.88
C LEU A 136 -0.35 1.76 -15.22
N GLY A 137 0.61 2.51 -14.66
CA GLY A 137 0.39 3.81 -14.03
C GLY A 137 0.31 3.80 -12.51
N ALA A 138 0.97 2.85 -11.85
CA ALA A 138 1.18 2.91 -10.41
C ALA A 138 2.00 4.15 -10.02
N ASP A 139 1.66 4.81 -8.91
CA ASP A 139 2.40 5.96 -8.37
C ASP A 139 3.66 5.53 -7.60
N ALA A 140 3.66 4.33 -7.03
CA ALA A 140 4.78 3.72 -6.32
C ALA A 140 4.66 2.20 -6.28
N VAL A 141 5.77 1.52 -6.03
CA VAL A 141 5.78 0.07 -5.74
C VAL A 141 6.30 -0.19 -4.34
N MET A 142 5.78 -1.23 -3.72
CA MET A 142 6.21 -1.76 -2.44
C MET A 142 6.85 -3.13 -2.67
N VAL A 143 8.14 -3.22 -2.41
CA VAL A 143 8.95 -4.43 -2.62
C VAL A 143 8.96 -5.23 -1.33
N VAL A 144 8.57 -6.49 -1.40
CA VAL A 144 8.60 -7.40 -0.25
C VAL A 144 9.63 -8.50 -0.46
N GLY A 145 10.65 -8.52 0.41
CA GLY A 145 11.64 -9.60 0.46
C GLY A 145 11.15 -10.81 1.25
N GLN A 146 11.96 -11.84 1.31
CA GLN A 146 11.68 -13.11 2.00
C GLN A 146 11.40 -12.93 3.51
N GLU A 147 11.91 -11.85 4.11
CA GLU A 147 11.68 -11.51 5.53
C GLU A 147 10.28 -10.91 5.76
N GLY A 148 9.50 -10.70 4.71
CA GLY A 148 8.14 -10.19 4.79
C GLY A 148 7.17 -11.21 5.36
N GLY A 149 6.07 -10.72 5.92
CA GLY A 149 4.93 -11.54 6.33
C GLY A 149 3.83 -11.57 5.27
N GLY A 150 2.93 -12.56 5.37
CA GLY A 150 1.77 -12.67 4.50
C GLY A 150 2.11 -13.13 3.08
N HIS A 151 1.65 -12.39 2.07
CA HIS A 151 1.92 -12.68 0.68
C HIS A 151 3.35 -12.26 0.31
N ILE A 152 4.24 -13.22 0.22
CA ILE A 152 5.61 -13.04 -0.26
C ILE A 152 5.76 -13.62 -1.67
N GLY A 153 6.80 -13.18 -2.39
CA GLY A 153 7.15 -13.74 -3.69
C GLY A 153 7.63 -15.20 -3.62
N ARG A 154 7.77 -15.81 -4.78
CA ARG A 154 8.35 -17.18 -4.91
C ARG A 154 9.87 -17.17 -4.91
N SER A 155 10.51 -16.00 -4.91
CA SER A 155 11.96 -15.83 -4.89
C SER A 155 12.46 -15.84 -3.45
N ASP A 156 13.59 -16.49 -3.18
CA ASP A 156 14.26 -16.52 -1.89
C ASP A 156 15.12 -15.26 -1.64
N ALA A 157 14.91 -14.19 -2.42
CA ALA A 157 15.66 -12.95 -2.28
C ALA A 157 15.20 -12.14 -1.06
N GLY A 158 16.13 -11.79 -0.20
CA GLY A 158 15.89 -10.88 0.92
C GLY A 158 15.67 -9.43 0.45
N THR A 159 15.09 -8.62 1.32
CA THR A 159 14.75 -7.21 1.05
C THR A 159 15.97 -6.40 0.60
N PHE A 160 17.13 -6.59 1.22
CA PHE A 160 18.37 -5.88 0.88
C PHE A 160 18.94 -6.23 -0.51
N VAL A 161 18.59 -7.38 -1.07
CA VAL A 161 18.98 -7.79 -2.43
C VAL A 161 17.93 -7.31 -3.44
N LEU A 162 16.65 -7.51 -3.12
CA LEU A 162 15.56 -7.27 -4.04
C LEU A 162 15.27 -5.78 -4.26
N ALA A 163 15.32 -4.96 -3.21
CA ALA A 163 14.98 -3.54 -3.32
C ALA A 163 15.94 -2.77 -4.24
N PRO A 164 17.28 -2.84 -4.10
CA PRO A 164 18.21 -2.20 -5.04
C PRO A 164 18.02 -2.68 -6.49
N GLN A 165 17.82 -3.99 -6.67
CA GLN A 165 17.59 -4.55 -8.01
C GLN A 165 16.35 -3.95 -8.69
N ILE A 166 15.29 -3.66 -7.94
CA ILE A 166 14.08 -3.06 -8.49
C ILE A 166 14.26 -1.56 -8.72
N ILE A 167 14.91 -0.85 -7.79
CA ILE A 167 15.19 0.58 -7.89
C ILE A 167 15.92 0.93 -9.19
N ASP A 168 16.84 0.07 -9.63
CA ASP A 168 17.62 0.30 -10.87
C ASP A 168 16.78 0.17 -12.16
N HIS A 169 15.52 -0.28 -12.08
CA HIS A 169 14.70 -0.62 -13.24
C HIS A 169 13.36 0.13 -13.33
N VAL A 170 13.02 0.94 -12.32
CA VAL A 170 11.80 1.75 -12.33
C VAL A 170 12.10 3.19 -11.94
N SER A 171 11.31 4.14 -12.43
CA SER A 171 11.43 5.57 -12.16
C SER A 171 10.53 6.03 -11.01
N ILE A 172 9.48 5.26 -10.73
CA ILE A 172 8.57 5.51 -9.62
C ILE A 172 9.22 5.12 -8.28
N PRO A 173 8.80 5.72 -7.16
CA PRO A 173 9.36 5.39 -5.85
C PRO A 173 9.17 3.92 -5.48
N VAL A 174 10.20 3.39 -4.80
CA VAL A 174 10.22 2.02 -4.27
C VAL A 174 10.24 2.09 -2.75
N LEU A 175 9.27 1.44 -2.11
CA LEU A 175 9.22 1.25 -0.66
C LEU A 175 9.72 -0.16 -0.34
N ALA A 176 10.73 -0.25 0.52
CA ALA A 176 11.24 -1.54 1.00
C ALA A 176 10.32 -2.09 2.11
N SER A 177 10.00 -3.37 2.03
CA SER A 177 9.18 -4.09 3.00
C SER A 177 9.74 -5.47 3.29
N GLY A 178 9.59 -5.93 4.53
CA GLY A 178 10.15 -7.18 5.03
C GLY A 178 11.40 -6.96 5.85
N GLY A 179 11.35 -7.37 7.12
CA GLY A 179 12.46 -7.26 8.08
C GLY A 179 12.67 -5.87 8.70
N ILE A 180 11.88 -4.86 8.32
CA ILE A 180 11.96 -3.51 8.90
C ILE A 180 11.05 -3.46 10.12
N VAL A 181 11.63 -3.61 11.32
CA VAL A 181 10.90 -3.78 12.58
C VAL A 181 10.92 -2.52 13.43
N ASP A 182 12.01 -1.77 13.40
CA ASP A 182 12.24 -0.56 14.19
C ASP A 182 13.12 0.46 13.46
N GLY A 183 13.50 1.54 14.15
CA GLY A 183 14.32 2.60 13.61
C GLY A 183 15.70 2.15 13.08
N ARG A 184 16.24 1.04 13.55
CA ARG A 184 17.52 0.49 13.04
C ARG A 184 17.35 -0.06 11.64
N GLY A 185 16.29 -0.82 11.39
CA GLY A 185 15.95 -1.31 10.05
C GLY A 185 15.56 -0.18 9.09
N LEU A 186 14.91 0.87 9.60
CA LEU A 186 14.59 2.05 8.79
C LEU A 186 15.84 2.83 8.36
N MET A 187 16.88 2.84 9.18
CA MET A 187 18.12 3.56 8.89
C MET A 187 19.11 2.76 8.05
N ALA A 188 19.01 1.43 8.05
CA ALA A 188 19.84 0.54 7.23
C ALA A 188 19.39 0.53 5.77
#